data_4163f860683bfe878022e92567854eaf
#
_entry.id   4163f860683bfe878022e92567854eaf
#
_cell.length_a   1.000
_cell.length_b   1.000
_cell.length_c   1.000
_cell.angle_alpha   90.00
_cell.angle_beta   90.00
_cell.angle_gamma   90.00
#
_symmetry.space_group_name_H-M   'P 1'
#
loop_
_entity.id
_entity.type
_entity.pdbx_description
1 polymer ?
#
loop_
_entity_poly.entity_id
_entity_poly.type
_entity_poly.pdbx_seq_one_letter_code
_entity_poly.pdbx_strand_id
1 'polypeptide(L)'
;LNILIAEDNQFTATQYDRILKKYGHSITITRDGTECLQAYQDQLKKTEFDSLDQNPFDVVVLDQSMPKKSGSDVASEILSVKPTQKIIFASAYALSGSSDSKNLENKVQYLQKPFSLNAFVQKIQN
;
A
#
# COMPACT_ATOMS: atom_id res chain seq x y z
N LEU A 1 5.23 -12.23 -4.45
CA LEU A 1 4.04 -11.52 -3.97
C LEU A 1 3.51 -10.57 -5.03
N ASN A 2 2.23 -10.27 -4.96
CA ASN A 2 1.57 -9.32 -5.83
C ASN A 2 1.36 -8.02 -5.03
N ILE A 3 2.02 -6.93 -5.44
CA ILE A 3 2.13 -5.71 -4.64
C ILE A 3 1.56 -4.53 -5.39
N LEU A 4 0.68 -3.78 -4.72
CA LEU A 4 0.13 -2.52 -5.23
C LEU A 4 0.80 -1.37 -4.48
N ILE A 5 1.33 -0.40 -5.23
CA ILE A 5 2.04 0.74 -4.66
C ILE A 5 1.41 2.04 -5.13
N ALA A 6 1.15 2.94 -4.21
CA ALA A 6 0.74 4.31 -4.50
C ALA A 6 1.86 5.25 -4.09
N GLU A 7 2.55 5.85 -5.06
CA GLU A 7 3.67 6.75 -4.84
C GLU A 7 3.69 7.77 -5.98
N ASP A 8 3.54 9.05 -5.63
CA ASP A 8 3.49 10.13 -6.62
C ASP A 8 4.88 10.56 -7.12
N ASN A 9 5.95 10.26 -6.37
CA ASN A 9 7.31 10.57 -6.79
C ASN A 9 7.81 9.46 -7.70
N GLN A 10 8.02 9.82 -8.98
CA GLN A 10 8.39 8.84 -10.00
C GLN A 10 9.74 8.19 -9.72
N PHE A 11 10.70 8.95 -9.21
CA PHE A 11 12.02 8.41 -8.88
C PHE A 11 11.91 7.34 -7.78
N THR A 12 11.17 7.63 -6.73
CA THR A 12 10.94 6.69 -5.62
C THR A 12 10.19 5.45 -6.11
N ALA A 13 9.15 5.64 -6.90
CA ALA A 13 8.37 4.53 -7.45
C ALA A 13 9.24 3.60 -8.31
N THR A 14 10.14 4.18 -9.12
CA THR A 14 11.06 3.40 -9.94
C THR A 14 12.00 2.55 -9.08
N GLN A 15 12.50 3.10 -7.98
CA GLN A 15 13.37 2.37 -7.08
C GLN A 15 12.64 1.20 -6.42
N TYR A 16 11.41 1.42 -5.98
CA TYR A 16 10.58 0.36 -5.40
C TYR A 16 10.35 -0.76 -6.42
N ASP A 17 10.00 -0.38 -7.65
CA ASP A 17 9.77 -1.34 -8.72
C ASP A 17 10.99 -2.22 -8.97
N ARG A 18 12.15 -1.60 -9.09
CA ARG A 18 13.40 -2.32 -9.37
C ARG A 18 13.77 -3.30 -8.25
N ILE A 19 13.72 -2.84 -7.00
CA ILE A 19 14.14 -3.71 -5.89
C ILE A 19 13.16 -4.87 -5.69
N LEU A 20 11.88 -4.62 -5.83
CA LEU A 20 10.88 -5.66 -5.63
C LEU A 20 10.88 -6.68 -6.75
N LYS A 21 11.10 -6.24 -7.99
CA LYS A 21 11.25 -7.18 -9.12
C LYS A 21 12.48 -8.05 -8.98
N LYS A 22 13.55 -7.49 -8.41
CA LYS A 22 14.77 -8.27 -8.14
C LYS A 22 14.49 -9.45 -7.23
N TYR A 23 13.55 -9.31 -6.30
CA TYR A 23 13.15 -10.37 -5.38
C TYR A 23 11.97 -11.21 -5.92
N GLY A 24 11.61 -11.04 -7.17
CA GLY A 24 10.62 -11.90 -7.83
C GLY A 24 9.17 -11.51 -7.63
N HIS A 25 8.91 -10.29 -7.17
CA HIS A 25 7.54 -9.81 -6.94
C HIS A 25 6.92 -9.18 -8.18
N SER A 26 5.59 -9.24 -8.28
CA SER A 26 4.82 -8.55 -9.30
C SER A 26 4.32 -7.22 -8.73
N ILE A 27 4.52 -6.14 -9.49
CA ILE A 27 4.28 -4.78 -8.99
C ILE A 27 3.28 -4.05 -9.88
N THR A 28 2.34 -3.35 -9.23
CA THR A 28 1.45 -2.39 -9.88
C THR A 28 1.71 -1.04 -9.24
N ILE A 29 2.15 -0.06 -10.02
CA ILE A 29 2.46 1.29 -9.54
C ILE A 29 1.34 2.23 -9.92
N THR A 30 0.87 3.01 -8.95
CA THR A 30 -0.12 4.08 -9.15
C THR A 30 0.45 5.39 -8.60
N ARG A 31 -0.05 6.52 -9.08
CA ARG A 31 0.53 7.83 -8.79
C ARG A 31 -0.26 8.66 -7.78
N ASP A 32 -1.50 8.30 -7.53
CA ASP A 32 -2.33 9.00 -6.57
C ASP A 32 -3.33 8.04 -5.93
N GLY A 33 -4.03 8.54 -4.92
CA GLY A 33 -4.94 7.70 -4.16
C GLY A 33 -6.14 7.20 -4.97
N THR A 34 -6.64 8.03 -5.88
CA THR A 34 -7.78 7.65 -6.72
C THR A 34 -7.38 6.52 -7.67
N GLU A 35 -6.23 6.66 -8.31
CA GLU A 35 -5.70 5.63 -9.22
C GLU A 35 -5.44 4.33 -8.47
N CYS A 36 -4.88 4.43 -7.26
CA CYS A 36 -4.61 3.26 -6.42
C CYS A 36 -5.90 2.52 -6.09
N LEU A 37 -6.91 3.23 -5.65
CA LEU A 37 -8.18 2.62 -5.28
C LEU A 37 -8.85 1.98 -6.49
N GLN A 38 -8.76 2.63 -7.66
CA GLN A 38 -9.29 2.07 -8.89
C GLN A 38 -8.60 0.74 -9.24
N ALA A 39 -7.27 0.69 -9.14
CA ALA A 39 -6.51 -0.53 -9.41
C ALA A 39 -6.91 -1.64 -8.44
N TYR A 40 -7.11 -1.29 -7.17
CA TYR A 40 -7.54 -2.26 -6.17
C TYR A 40 -8.92 -2.82 -6.50
N GLN A 41 -9.85 -1.95 -6.85
CA GLN A 41 -11.23 -2.34 -7.18
C GLN A 41 -11.28 -3.20 -8.44
N ASP A 42 -10.48 -2.86 -9.45
CA ASP A 42 -10.43 -3.64 -10.69
C ASP A 42 -9.94 -5.06 -10.43
N GLN A 43 -8.91 -5.21 -9.60
CA GLN A 43 -8.40 -6.51 -9.26
C GLN A 43 -9.37 -7.27 -8.35
N LEU A 44 -10.07 -6.58 -7.48
CA LEU A 44 -11.09 -7.16 -6.61
C LEU A 44 -12.20 -7.79 -7.44
N LYS A 45 -12.64 -7.13 -8.51
CA LYS A 45 -13.67 -7.67 -9.41
C LYS A 45 -13.23 -8.96 -10.08
N LYS A 46 -11.95 -9.07 -10.41
CA LYS A 46 -11.40 -10.29 -11.03
C LYS A 46 -11.38 -11.46 -10.06
N THR A 47 -11.33 -11.19 -8.76
CA THR A 47 -11.21 -12.22 -7.73
C THR A 47 -12.50 -12.39 -6.91
N GLU A 48 -13.60 -11.76 -7.32
CA GLU A 48 -14.83 -11.72 -6.53
C GLU A 48 -15.47 -13.10 -6.30
N PHE A 49 -15.21 -14.04 -7.17
CA PHE A 49 -15.74 -15.40 -7.05
C PHE A 49 -14.85 -16.33 -6.25
N ASP A 50 -13.70 -15.85 -5.83
CA ASP A 50 -12.77 -16.61 -5.02
C ASP A 50 -13.15 -16.48 -3.53
N SER A 51 -12.36 -17.11 -2.67
CA SER A 51 -12.60 -17.08 -1.24
C SER A 51 -12.66 -15.65 -0.69
N LEU A 52 -13.56 -15.42 0.28
CA LEU A 52 -13.63 -14.15 0.99
C LEU A 52 -12.34 -13.80 1.72
N ASP A 53 -11.51 -14.80 2.01
CA ASP A 53 -10.24 -14.60 2.70
C ASP A 53 -9.12 -14.20 1.74
N GLN A 54 -9.34 -14.30 0.44
CA GLN A 54 -8.35 -13.88 -0.55
C GLN A 54 -8.39 -12.38 -0.78
N ASN A 55 -7.23 -11.75 -0.72
CA ASN A 55 -7.08 -10.33 -1.03
C ASN A 55 -6.58 -10.19 -2.47
N PRO A 56 -7.00 -9.11 -3.18
CA PRO A 56 -6.56 -8.91 -4.58
C PRO A 56 -5.07 -8.67 -4.69
N PHE A 57 -4.44 -8.12 -3.65
CA PHE A 57 -3.00 -7.95 -3.57
C PHE A 57 -2.50 -8.52 -2.26
N ASP A 58 -1.27 -9.04 -2.27
CA ASP A 58 -0.65 -9.52 -1.03
C ASP A 58 -0.30 -8.39 -0.09
N VAL A 59 0.17 -7.26 -0.64
CA VAL A 59 0.55 -6.08 0.12
C VAL A 59 0.16 -4.83 -0.67
N VAL A 60 -0.34 -3.82 0.04
CA VAL A 60 -0.58 -2.48 -0.51
C VAL A 60 0.35 -1.51 0.22
N VAL A 61 1.16 -0.76 -0.54
CA VAL A 61 2.07 0.26 0.00
C VAL A 61 1.53 1.63 -0.37
N LEU A 62 1.31 2.48 0.63
CA LEU A 62 0.69 3.79 0.44
C LEU A 62 1.60 4.89 0.97
N ASP A 63 1.80 5.94 0.16
CA ASP A 63 2.34 7.20 0.64
C ASP A 63 1.18 7.97 1.28
N GLN A 64 1.42 8.60 2.43
CA GLN A 64 0.38 9.36 3.12
C GLN A 64 0.03 10.65 2.36
N SER A 65 1.03 11.32 1.81
CA SER A 65 0.84 12.61 1.13
C SER A 65 0.74 12.40 -0.37
N MET A 66 -0.48 12.26 -0.88
CA MET A 66 -0.73 12.08 -2.31
C MET A 66 -1.80 13.03 -2.79
N PRO A 67 -1.75 13.43 -4.08
CA PRO A 67 -2.85 14.20 -4.66
C PRO A 67 -4.16 13.40 -4.67
N LYS A 68 -5.25 14.11 -4.72
CA LYS A 68 -6.63 13.63 -4.85
C LYS A 68 -7.13 12.90 -3.61
N LYS A 69 -6.45 11.85 -3.17
CA LYS A 69 -6.90 11.06 -2.02
C LYS A 69 -5.70 10.67 -1.18
N SER A 70 -5.77 10.93 0.12
CA SER A 70 -4.66 10.60 1.03
C SER A 70 -4.51 9.09 1.21
N GLY A 71 -3.33 8.68 1.68
CA GLY A 71 -3.08 7.28 2.01
C GLY A 71 -4.05 6.75 3.06
N SER A 72 -4.37 7.57 4.07
CA SER A 72 -5.32 7.18 5.11
C SER A 72 -6.72 6.92 4.54
N ASP A 73 -7.17 7.76 3.62
CA ASP A 73 -8.48 7.58 3.00
C ASP A 73 -8.52 6.31 2.16
N VAL A 74 -7.46 6.04 1.39
CA VAL A 74 -7.37 4.83 0.59
C VAL A 74 -7.38 3.59 1.49
N ALA A 75 -6.58 3.61 2.56
CA ALA A 75 -6.51 2.49 3.48
C ALA A 75 -7.86 2.20 4.14
N SER A 76 -8.58 3.25 4.55
CA SER A 76 -9.90 3.09 5.16
C SER A 76 -10.89 2.43 4.20
N GLU A 77 -10.89 2.85 2.94
CA GLU A 77 -11.77 2.27 1.94
C GLU A 77 -11.40 0.81 1.64
N ILE A 78 -10.11 0.50 1.53
CA ILE A 78 -9.66 -0.87 1.30
C ILE A 78 -10.07 -1.78 2.46
N LEU A 79 -9.80 -1.34 3.69
CA LEU A 79 -10.09 -2.16 4.87
C LEU A 79 -11.58 -2.32 5.12
N SER A 80 -12.42 -1.40 4.64
CA SER A 80 -13.87 -1.56 4.74
C SER A 80 -14.37 -2.72 3.88
N VAL A 81 -13.65 -3.05 2.81
CA VAL A 81 -14.00 -4.13 1.88
C VAL A 81 -13.23 -5.42 2.21
N LYS A 82 -11.95 -5.28 2.52
CA LYS A 82 -11.05 -6.41 2.83
C LYS A 82 -10.32 -6.15 4.14
N PRO A 83 -10.92 -6.48 5.29
CA PRO A 83 -10.33 -6.17 6.60
C PRO A 83 -8.98 -6.83 6.88
N THR A 84 -8.64 -7.90 6.16
CA THR A 84 -7.38 -8.62 6.36
C THR A 84 -6.28 -8.18 5.40
N GLN A 85 -6.53 -7.18 4.55
CA GLN A 85 -5.53 -6.70 3.59
C GLN A 85 -4.33 -6.12 4.34
N LYS A 86 -3.13 -6.62 4.02
CA LYS A 86 -1.89 -6.05 4.55
C LYS A 86 -1.61 -4.72 3.89
N ILE A 87 -1.45 -3.68 4.70
CA ILE A 87 -1.18 -2.31 4.23
C ILE A 87 0.03 -1.77 4.96
N ILE A 88 0.93 -1.13 4.22
CA ILE A 88 2.11 -0.46 4.76
C ILE A 88 2.06 1.00 4.34
N PHE A 89 2.13 1.90 5.33
CA PHE A 89 2.31 3.33 5.06
C PHE A 89 3.80 3.66 5.01
N ALA A 90 4.23 4.28 3.90
CA ALA A 90 5.57 4.83 3.74
C ALA A 90 5.43 6.36 3.81
N SER A 91 5.86 6.96 4.92
CA SER A 91 5.60 8.38 5.17
C SER A 91 6.83 9.08 5.78
N ALA A 92 7.01 10.35 5.43
CA ALA A 92 8.03 11.20 6.03
C ALA A 92 7.69 11.61 7.46
N TYR A 93 6.44 11.46 7.86
CA TYR A 93 5.95 11.88 9.17
C TYR A 93 5.57 10.69 10.01
N ALA A 94 5.81 10.80 11.33
CA ALA A 94 5.28 9.81 12.25
C ALA A 94 3.76 9.97 12.30
N LEU A 95 3.04 8.88 12.09
CA LEU A 95 1.57 8.91 12.05
C LEU A 95 0.94 8.70 13.41
N SER A 96 1.73 8.33 14.41
CA SER A 96 1.24 8.16 15.77
C SER A 96 0.74 9.51 16.32
N GLY A 97 -0.42 9.49 16.92
CA GLY A 97 -1.03 10.70 17.48
C GLY A 97 -1.94 11.45 16.54
N SER A 98 -1.96 11.12 15.26
CA SER A 98 -2.92 11.68 14.31
C SER A 98 -4.29 11.05 14.54
N SER A 99 -5.35 11.87 14.51
CA SER A 99 -6.71 11.35 14.67
C SER A 99 -7.09 10.40 13.54
N ASP A 100 -6.55 10.63 12.35
CA ASP A 100 -6.84 9.80 11.18
C ASP A 100 -6.16 8.43 11.27
N SER A 101 -5.01 8.36 11.94
CA SER A 101 -4.27 7.10 12.06
C SER A 101 -4.70 6.24 13.24
N LYS A 102 -5.40 6.79 14.22
CA LYS A 102 -5.83 6.04 15.40
C LYS A 102 -6.69 4.83 15.06
N ASN A 103 -7.59 4.98 14.12
CA ASN A 103 -8.48 3.91 13.71
C ASN A 103 -7.76 2.83 12.90
N LEU A 104 -6.56 3.16 12.37
CA LEU A 104 -5.79 2.27 11.52
C LEU A 104 -4.59 1.66 12.21
N GLU A 105 -4.22 2.13 13.40
CA GLU A 105 -2.99 1.73 14.10
C GLU A 105 -2.83 0.22 14.25
N ASN A 106 -3.91 -0.50 14.49
CA ASN A 106 -3.88 -1.94 14.70
C ASN A 106 -4.02 -2.74 13.41
N LYS A 107 -4.27 -2.07 12.28
CA LYS A 107 -4.59 -2.73 11.01
C LYS A 107 -3.56 -2.50 9.93
N VAL A 108 -2.67 -1.54 10.11
CA VAL A 108 -1.65 -1.18 9.13
C VAL A 108 -0.28 -1.16 9.78
N GLN A 109 0.75 -1.30 8.95
CA GLN A 109 2.13 -1.17 9.36
C GLN A 109 2.68 0.15 8.84
N TYR A 110 3.70 0.66 9.51
CA TYR A 110 4.28 1.95 9.18
C TYR A 110 5.76 1.79 8.88
N LEU A 111 6.25 2.56 7.90
CA LEU A 111 7.66 2.63 7.58
C LEU A 111 8.00 4.10 7.37
N GLN A 112 8.73 4.69 8.31
CA GLN A 112 9.05 6.11 8.29
C GLN A 112 10.19 6.40 7.33
N LYS A 113 9.98 7.38 6.45
CA LYS A 113 11.03 7.87 5.55
C LYS A 113 12.01 8.75 6.32
N PRO A 114 13.31 8.76 6.00
CA PRO A 114 13.93 7.89 5.00
C PRO A 114 14.17 6.48 5.54
N PHE A 115 14.11 5.51 4.66
CA PHE A 115 14.41 4.12 5.01
C PHE A 115 15.24 3.48 3.90
N SER A 116 15.96 2.42 4.26
CA SER A 116 16.74 1.67 3.28
C SER A 116 15.84 0.79 2.43
N LEU A 117 16.27 0.48 1.22
CA LEU A 117 15.54 -0.46 0.37
C LEU A 117 15.47 -1.85 0.98
N ASN A 118 16.50 -2.25 1.74
CA ASN A 118 16.48 -3.52 2.46
C ASN A 118 15.39 -3.55 3.52
N ALA A 119 15.23 -2.47 4.29
CA ALA A 119 14.18 -2.37 5.29
C ALA A 119 12.78 -2.45 4.63
N PHE A 120 12.64 -1.81 3.48
CA PHE A 120 11.40 -1.82 2.71
C PHE A 120 11.04 -3.25 2.28
N VAL A 121 12.00 -3.97 1.70
CA VAL A 121 11.78 -5.35 1.25
C VAL A 121 11.41 -6.25 2.42
N GLN A 122 12.13 -6.13 3.53
CA GLN A 122 11.85 -6.94 4.72
C GLN A 122 10.43 -6.68 5.26
N LYS A 123 10.01 -5.43 5.28
CA LYS A 123 8.68 -5.07 5.75
C LYS A 123 7.59 -5.70 4.87
N ILE A 124 7.81 -5.71 3.57
CA ILE A 124 6.87 -6.29 2.62
C ILE A 124 6.80 -7.81 2.78
N GLN A 125 7.95 -8.48 2.95
CA GLN A 125 8.01 -9.94 3.01
C GLN A 125 7.59 -10.51 4.36
N ASN A 126 7.61 -9.70 5.39
CA ASN A 126 7.16 -10.13 6.72
C ASN A 126 5.66 -9.89 6.86
#